data_eb54cf1f4d78925d7da37124812b644f
#
_entry.id   eb54cf1f4d78925d7da37124812b644f
#
_cell.length_a   1.000
_cell.length_b   1.000
_cell.length_c   1.000
_cell.angle_alpha   90.00
_cell.angle_beta   90.00
_cell.angle_gamma   90.00
#
_symmetry.space_group_name_H-M   'P 1'
#
loop_
_entity.id
_entity.type
_entity.pdbx_description
1 polymer ?
#
loop_
_entity_poly.entity_id
_entity_poly.type
_entity_poly.pdbx_seq_one_letter_code
_entity_poly.pdbx_strand_id
1 'polypeptide(L)'
;MTSSSEQAGGGRVPGPTARARAWATTMSGHEHEVDGDGVVRPHADSHLRIGRGEPIGRLAREELEAATLREGATRSHGAGDRARPEAPDAERTCFERDHDRIVHSTSFRRLAGKTQVVVYPTDHQRTRLTHAIEVAQVAGSIARGIGANVALTDAIALGHDCGHGPGGHASEEAFDVFLPEGFDHGPWGARVALAGLNLCAETLDGIARHSWSSPAPSTVEGEIVSWADRIAYCAHDLEDALRAGIVDPGDVPGRVVDVIGLPLREQLSALIRAVVDTTCRTGVVGMDARTAGALAVLRRFNYEQIYTRPESLAQSHTMIEVLQQLVSYYFHHPDDLPAEHCDRDDPMRSAVTYVAGMTDRFAFDCAEHLLGWEPARLPRGIGHGA
;
A
#
# COMPACT_ATOMS: atom_id res chain seq x y z
N MET A 1 15.30 -30.77 61.14
CA MET A 1 15.87 -30.37 59.84
C MET A 1 14.69 -30.07 58.93
N THR A 2 14.28 -28.84 58.87
CA THR A 2 13.07 -28.37 58.25
C THR A 2 13.44 -27.87 56.84
N SER A 3 12.89 -28.50 55.82
CA SER A 3 13.00 -28.07 54.42
C SER A 3 11.94 -27.02 54.16
N SER A 4 12.38 -25.81 53.90
CA SER A 4 11.52 -24.71 53.44
C SER A 4 11.31 -24.85 51.92
N SER A 5 10.08 -25.15 51.52
CA SER A 5 9.65 -25.07 50.15
C SER A 5 9.26 -23.62 49.84
N GLU A 6 10.07 -22.93 49.02
CA GLU A 6 9.70 -21.67 48.45
C GLU A 6 8.57 -21.87 47.42
N GLN A 7 7.41 -21.34 47.74
CA GLN A 7 6.29 -21.22 46.81
C GLN A 7 6.59 -20.10 45.82
N ALA A 8 6.74 -20.45 44.56
CA ALA A 8 6.76 -19.49 43.45
C ALA A 8 5.42 -18.75 43.41
N GLY A 9 5.45 -17.45 43.66
CA GLY A 9 4.29 -16.56 43.61
C GLY A 9 3.77 -16.45 42.19
N GLY A 10 2.69 -17.11 41.88
CA GLY A 10 1.93 -16.92 40.65
C GLY A 10 1.35 -15.50 40.61
N GLY A 11 1.95 -14.61 39.84
CA GLY A 11 1.44 -13.26 39.59
C GLY A 11 0.04 -13.33 39.00
N ARG A 12 -0.96 -12.94 39.80
CA ARG A 12 -2.35 -12.84 39.36
C ARG A 12 -2.43 -11.79 38.28
N VAL A 13 -2.77 -12.17 37.04
CA VAL A 13 -3.06 -11.23 35.98
C VAL A 13 -4.15 -10.27 36.47
N PRO A 14 -3.94 -8.95 36.46
CA PRO A 14 -4.96 -8.00 36.90
C PRO A 14 -6.23 -8.18 36.09
N GLY A 15 -7.38 -8.30 36.75
CA GLY A 15 -8.66 -8.33 36.05
C GLY A 15 -8.97 -7.01 35.33
N PRO A 16 -9.95 -6.99 34.42
CA PRO A 16 -10.27 -5.78 33.65
C PRO A 16 -10.60 -4.59 34.56
N THR A 17 -10.12 -3.42 34.18
CA THR A 17 -10.39 -2.17 34.89
C THR A 17 -11.88 -1.84 34.94
N ALA A 18 -12.32 -0.99 35.88
CA ALA A 18 -13.72 -0.52 35.94
C ALA A 18 -14.15 0.11 34.62
N ARG A 19 -13.27 0.89 33.95
CA ARG A 19 -13.50 1.47 32.62
C ARG A 19 -13.67 0.39 31.54
N ALA A 20 -12.84 -0.64 31.54
CA ALA A 20 -12.97 -1.73 30.58
C ALA A 20 -14.26 -2.51 30.76
N ARG A 21 -14.69 -2.73 32.03
CA ARG A 21 -16.00 -3.35 32.34
C ARG A 21 -17.17 -2.50 31.87
N ALA A 22 -17.15 -1.19 32.15
CA ALA A 22 -18.18 -0.26 31.70
C ALA A 22 -18.26 -0.21 30.15
N TRP A 23 -17.08 -0.26 29.50
CA TRP A 23 -16.99 -0.26 28.02
C TRP A 23 -17.54 -1.56 27.42
N ALA A 24 -17.20 -2.70 28.01
CA ALA A 24 -17.74 -3.99 27.58
C ALA A 24 -19.26 -4.05 27.75
N THR A 25 -19.81 -3.47 28.84
CA THR A 25 -21.24 -3.41 29.08
C THR A 25 -21.96 -2.52 28.07
N THR A 26 -21.40 -1.33 27.75
CA THR A 26 -21.97 -0.43 26.74
C THR A 26 -21.86 -1.01 25.33
N MET A 27 -20.81 -1.74 24.98
CA MET A 27 -20.68 -2.36 23.67
C MET A 27 -21.51 -3.65 23.53
N SER A 28 -21.72 -4.42 24.59
CA SER A 28 -22.57 -5.61 24.59
C SER A 28 -24.06 -5.27 24.75
N GLY A 29 -24.37 -4.10 25.25
CA GLY A 29 -25.71 -3.63 25.56
C GLY A 29 -26.18 -2.50 24.68
N HIS A 30 -26.06 -2.61 23.36
CA HIS A 30 -26.92 -1.83 22.48
C HIS A 30 -28.37 -2.36 22.52
N GLU A 31 -28.83 -2.83 23.65
CA GLU A 31 -30.22 -2.86 24.02
C GLU A 31 -30.71 -1.41 24.23
N HIS A 32 -30.58 -0.61 23.17
CA HIS A 32 -31.13 0.71 23.15
C HIS A 32 -32.64 0.60 23.00
N GLU A 33 -33.35 1.47 23.66
CA GLU A 33 -34.77 1.70 23.41
C GLU A 33 -34.96 1.74 21.90
N VAL A 34 -35.66 0.73 21.40
CA VAL A 34 -36.09 0.69 20.01
C VAL A 34 -37.16 1.76 19.90
N ASP A 35 -36.96 2.78 19.05
CA ASP A 35 -37.98 3.79 18.84
C ASP A 35 -39.23 3.13 18.23
N GLY A 36 -40.35 3.89 18.21
CA GLY A 36 -41.65 3.38 17.74
C GLY A 36 -41.62 2.81 16.31
N ASP A 37 -40.55 3.08 15.54
CA ASP A 37 -40.34 2.58 14.17
C ASP A 37 -39.44 1.33 14.14
N GLY A 38 -39.00 0.81 15.29
CA GLY A 38 -38.12 -0.35 15.38
C GLY A 38 -36.64 -0.06 15.05
N VAL A 39 -36.22 1.20 15.12
CA VAL A 39 -34.87 1.64 14.73
C VAL A 39 -34.00 1.83 15.98
N VAL A 40 -32.85 1.18 15.98
CA VAL A 40 -31.77 1.39 16.96
C VAL A 40 -30.82 2.44 16.42
N ARG A 41 -30.49 3.45 17.23
CA ARG A 41 -29.55 4.53 16.89
C ARG A 41 -28.25 4.38 17.67
N PRO A 42 -27.12 4.75 17.07
CA PRO A 42 -25.84 4.74 17.79
C PRO A 42 -25.77 5.79 18.91
N HIS A 43 -26.58 6.86 18.80
CA HIS A 43 -26.69 7.94 19.80
C HIS A 43 -28.16 8.21 20.09
N ALA A 44 -28.60 8.01 21.33
CA ALA A 44 -30.00 8.15 21.74
C ALA A 44 -30.53 9.59 21.58
N ASP A 45 -29.65 10.59 21.67
CA ASP A 45 -29.97 12.02 21.53
C ASP A 45 -29.87 12.54 20.09
N SER A 46 -29.63 11.68 19.11
CA SER A 46 -29.54 12.08 17.70
C SER A 46 -30.93 12.43 17.15
N HIS A 47 -31.00 13.63 16.55
CA HIS A 47 -32.19 14.12 15.85
C HIS A 47 -31.99 14.23 14.33
N LEU A 48 -30.81 13.75 13.80
CA LEU A 48 -30.50 13.85 12.39
C LEU A 48 -31.43 12.98 11.55
N ARG A 49 -31.79 13.46 10.38
CA ARG A 49 -32.64 12.78 9.40
C ARG A 49 -32.03 12.95 8.01
N ILE A 50 -32.20 11.93 7.17
CA ILE A 50 -31.93 11.96 5.73
C ILE A 50 -33.25 11.67 5.01
N GLY A 51 -33.40 12.15 3.79
CA GLY A 51 -34.59 11.87 2.97
C GLY A 51 -34.79 10.36 2.79
N ARG A 52 -36.04 9.92 2.86
CA ARG A 52 -36.36 8.50 2.58
C ARG A 52 -36.21 8.21 1.10
N GLY A 53 -35.76 7.00 0.75
CA GLY A 53 -35.59 6.56 -0.63
C GLY A 53 -35.22 5.09 -0.69
N GLU A 54 -35.13 4.58 -1.90
CA GLU A 54 -34.63 3.24 -2.13
C GLU A 54 -33.10 3.21 -2.02
N PRO A 55 -32.49 2.07 -1.63
CA PRO A 55 -31.04 1.92 -1.66
C PRO A 55 -30.48 2.15 -3.07
N ILE A 56 -29.33 2.85 -3.16
CA ILE A 56 -28.63 3.04 -4.43
C ILE A 56 -27.81 1.79 -4.70
N GLY A 57 -28.42 0.85 -5.44
CA GLY A 57 -27.77 -0.40 -5.83
C GLY A 57 -26.82 -0.24 -7.02
N ARG A 58 -26.16 -1.35 -7.40
CA ARG A 58 -25.17 -1.41 -8.48
C ARG A 58 -25.65 -0.80 -9.80
N LEU A 59 -26.85 -1.15 -10.26
CA LEU A 59 -27.36 -0.65 -11.54
C LEU A 59 -27.48 0.88 -11.57
N ALA A 60 -27.98 1.48 -10.49
CA ALA A 60 -28.08 2.94 -10.39
C ALA A 60 -26.68 3.60 -10.36
N ARG A 61 -25.67 2.95 -9.77
CA ARG A 61 -24.28 3.43 -9.78
C ARG A 61 -23.67 3.33 -11.17
N GLU A 62 -23.88 2.25 -11.90
CA GLU A 62 -23.43 2.08 -13.29
C GLU A 62 -24.10 3.11 -14.23
N GLU A 63 -25.40 3.42 -14.03
CA GLU A 63 -26.10 4.49 -14.74
C GLU A 63 -25.50 5.87 -14.43
N LEU A 64 -25.16 6.14 -13.17
CA LEU A 64 -24.51 7.38 -12.76
C LEU A 64 -23.10 7.50 -13.40
N GLU A 65 -22.32 6.42 -13.42
CA GLU A 65 -21.04 6.39 -14.15
C GLU A 65 -21.25 6.71 -15.65
N ALA A 66 -22.23 6.10 -16.30
CA ALA A 66 -22.53 6.35 -17.70
C ALA A 66 -22.87 7.82 -17.98
N ALA A 67 -23.50 8.50 -17.03
CA ALA A 67 -23.90 9.90 -17.16
C ALA A 67 -22.79 10.91 -16.80
N THR A 68 -21.85 10.53 -15.93
CA THR A 68 -20.89 11.48 -15.34
C THR A 68 -19.44 11.25 -15.72
N LEU A 69 -19.06 10.03 -16.06
CA LEU A 69 -17.70 9.73 -16.50
C LEU A 69 -17.45 10.26 -17.90
N ARG A 70 -16.26 10.82 -18.11
CA ARG A 70 -15.83 11.34 -19.40
C ARG A 70 -15.66 10.21 -20.42
N GLU A 71 -15.79 10.52 -21.70
CA GLU A 71 -15.45 9.59 -22.78
C GLU A 71 -14.00 9.11 -22.64
N GLY A 72 -13.76 7.81 -22.79
CA GLY A 72 -12.46 7.17 -22.58
C GLY A 72 -12.20 6.68 -21.16
N ALA A 73 -12.96 7.13 -20.17
CA ALA A 73 -12.89 6.56 -18.81
C ALA A 73 -13.51 5.16 -18.77
N THR A 74 -12.92 4.28 -17.96
CA THR A 74 -13.38 2.90 -17.79
C THR A 74 -14.68 2.86 -17.00
N ARG A 75 -15.70 2.17 -17.51
CA ARG A 75 -17.00 2.03 -16.86
C ARG A 75 -17.14 0.66 -16.20
N SER A 76 -17.72 0.66 -15.01
CA SER A 76 -18.11 -0.59 -14.35
C SER A 76 -19.23 -1.29 -15.13
N HIS A 77 -19.17 -2.61 -15.20
CA HIS A 77 -20.24 -3.41 -15.80
C HIS A 77 -20.39 -4.77 -15.12
N GLY A 78 -21.55 -5.00 -14.55
CA GLY A 78 -21.92 -6.29 -13.98
C GLY A 78 -20.94 -6.81 -12.93
N ALA A 79 -20.40 -8.00 -13.15
CA ALA A 79 -19.38 -8.60 -12.27
C ALA A 79 -17.94 -8.13 -12.59
N GLY A 80 -17.73 -7.46 -13.72
CA GLY A 80 -16.42 -7.14 -14.29
C GLY A 80 -15.78 -8.34 -15.01
N ASP A 81 -14.71 -8.08 -15.76
CA ASP A 81 -13.92 -9.12 -16.42
C ASP A 81 -12.98 -9.77 -15.39
N ARG A 82 -13.29 -11.01 -15.00
CA ARG A 82 -12.60 -11.75 -13.94
C ARG A 82 -12.16 -13.12 -14.43
N ALA A 83 -10.98 -13.57 -13.98
CA ALA A 83 -10.46 -14.89 -14.35
C ALA A 83 -11.41 -16.04 -13.95
N ARG A 84 -12.10 -15.92 -12.83
CA ARG A 84 -13.13 -16.86 -12.38
C ARG A 84 -14.50 -16.17 -12.45
N PRO A 85 -15.45 -16.69 -13.27
CA PRO A 85 -16.79 -16.11 -13.33
C PRO A 85 -17.48 -16.10 -11.96
N GLU A 86 -18.14 -14.99 -11.64
CA GLU A 86 -18.96 -14.85 -10.43
C GLU A 86 -20.18 -13.96 -10.69
N ALA A 87 -21.18 -14.05 -9.84
CA ALA A 87 -22.37 -13.23 -9.96
C ALA A 87 -22.05 -11.75 -9.65
N PRO A 88 -22.71 -10.80 -10.36
CA PRO A 88 -22.64 -9.39 -9.98
C PRO A 88 -23.12 -9.17 -8.56
N ASP A 89 -22.49 -8.23 -7.86
CA ASP A 89 -22.96 -7.76 -6.55
C ASP A 89 -24.25 -6.95 -6.72
N ALA A 90 -25.15 -6.99 -5.73
CA ALA A 90 -26.40 -6.25 -5.80
C ALA A 90 -26.21 -4.74 -5.57
N GLU A 91 -25.22 -4.38 -4.75
CA GLU A 91 -25.02 -3.03 -4.25
C GLU A 91 -23.81 -2.32 -4.85
N ARG A 92 -22.67 -3.06 -5.01
CA ARG A 92 -21.38 -2.50 -5.42
C ARG A 92 -21.10 -2.75 -6.89
N THR A 93 -20.46 -1.77 -7.55
CA THR A 93 -19.86 -1.97 -8.86
C THR A 93 -18.70 -2.98 -8.80
N CYS A 94 -18.26 -3.46 -9.96
CA CYS A 94 -17.17 -4.44 -10.02
C CYS A 94 -15.85 -3.88 -9.43
N PHE A 95 -15.55 -2.60 -9.64
CA PHE A 95 -14.32 -1.96 -9.14
C PHE A 95 -14.43 -1.57 -7.66
N GLU A 96 -15.61 -1.21 -7.15
CA GLU A 96 -15.84 -1.06 -5.71
C GLU A 96 -15.61 -2.39 -4.96
N ARG A 97 -15.99 -3.52 -5.56
CA ARG A 97 -15.66 -4.84 -5.00
C ARG A 97 -14.17 -5.13 -4.99
N ASP A 98 -13.44 -4.73 -6.02
CA ASP A 98 -12.00 -4.90 -6.09
C ASP A 98 -11.30 -4.06 -5.01
N HIS A 99 -11.70 -2.81 -4.85
CA HIS A 99 -11.23 -1.95 -3.76
C HIS A 99 -11.41 -2.65 -2.40
N ASP A 100 -12.62 -3.12 -2.08
CA ASP A 100 -12.90 -3.78 -0.80
C ASP A 100 -12.06 -5.04 -0.61
N ARG A 101 -11.92 -5.87 -1.65
CA ARG A 101 -11.10 -7.09 -1.62
C ARG A 101 -9.64 -6.79 -1.32
N ILE A 102 -9.07 -5.75 -1.93
CA ILE A 102 -7.69 -5.32 -1.69
C ILE A 102 -7.53 -4.86 -0.26
N VAL A 103 -8.38 -3.93 0.21
CA VAL A 103 -8.32 -3.36 1.56
C VAL A 103 -8.40 -4.45 2.65
N HIS A 104 -9.24 -5.47 2.45
CA HIS A 104 -9.39 -6.58 3.41
C HIS A 104 -8.36 -7.70 3.23
N SER A 105 -7.47 -7.63 2.24
CA SER A 105 -6.46 -8.65 1.99
C SER A 105 -5.33 -8.63 3.02
N THR A 106 -4.69 -9.79 3.20
CA THR A 106 -3.47 -9.89 4.02
C THR A 106 -2.30 -9.19 3.35
N SER A 107 -2.22 -9.24 2.01
CA SER A 107 -1.15 -8.59 1.24
C SER A 107 -1.14 -7.08 1.47
N PHE A 108 -2.30 -6.43 1.44
CA PHE A 108 -2.43 -5.00 1.75
C PHE A 108 -2.04 -4.68 3.21
N ARG A 109 -2.54 -5.45 4.19
CA ARG A 109 -2.18 -5.25 5.61
C ARG A 109 -0.68 -5.38 5.87
N ARG A 110 0.01 -6.31 5.17
CA ARG A 110 1.46 -6.53 5.31
C ARG A 110 2.29 -5.33 4.86
N LEU A 111 1.76 -4.44 4.01
CA LEU A 111 2.41 -3.20 3.62
C LEU A 111 2.75 -2.30 4.82
N ALA A 112 2.00 -2.40 5.93
CA ALA A 112 2.29 -1.69 7.17
C ALA A 112 3.65 -2.06 7.81
N GLY A 113 4.20 -3.23 7.48
CA GLY A 113 5.48 -3.70 7.98
C GLY A 113 6.57 -3.80 6.91
N LYS A 114 6.40 -3.12 5.76
CA LYS A 114 7.38 -3.11 4.67
C LYS A 114 7.97 -1.71 4.46
N THR A 115 9.26 -1.67 4.19
CA THR A 115 10.01 -0.45 3.90
C THR A 115 9.42 0.34 2.74
N GLN A 116 9.26 1.66 2.90
CA GLN A 116 9.08 2.60 1.79
C GLN A 116 10.45 3.16 1.35
N VAL A 117 11.13 3.86 2.24
CA VAL A 117 12.46 4.46 2.00
C VAL A 117 13.49 3.97 3.02
N VAL A 118 13.11 3.97 4.28
CA VAL A 118 13.96 3.57 5.41
C VAL A 118 13.68 2.12 5.75
N VAL A 119 14.70 1.28 5.70
CA VAL A 119 14.58 -0.13 6.09
C VAL A 119 14.19 -0.24 7.55
N TYR A 120 13.19 -1.07 7.85
CA TYR A 120 12.63 -1.24 9.18
C TYR A 120 12.08 0.08 9.75
N PRO A 121 11.02 0.64 9.16
CA PRO A 121 10.48 1.92 9.60
C PRO A 121 10.03 1.87 11.06
N THR A 122 10.41 2.89 11.82
CA THR A 122 10.07 3.02 13.23
C THR A 122 9.20 4.25 13.45
N ASP A 123 8.33 4.18 14.49
CA ASP A 123 7.47 5.27 14.93
C ASP A 123 6.63 5.88 13.79
N HIS A 124 6.86 7.14 13.45
CA HIS A 124 6.07 7.91 12.46
C HIS A 124 6.62 7.85 11.03
N GLN A 125 7.64 7.03 10.77
CA GLN A 125 8.20 6.88 9.41
C GLN A 125 7.18 6.20 8.47
N ARG A 126 7.16 6.63 7.20
CA ARG A 126 6.25 6.06 6.21
C ARG A 126 6.54 4.59 5.94
N THR A 127 5.48 3.83 5.87
CA THR A 127 5.47 2.43 5.40
C THR A 127 4.83 2.38 4.02
N ARG A 128 4.92 1.25 3.32
CA ARG A 128 4.22 1.06 2.04
C ARG A 128 2.71 1.17 2.17
N LEU A 129 2.14 0.85 3.34
CA LEU A 129 0.71 1.03 3.56
C LEU A 129 0.31 2.50 3.56
N THR A 130 1.03 3.35 4.28
CA THR A 130 0.76 4.79 4.30
C THR A 130 0.99 5.41 2.94
N HIS A 131 2.05 4.99 2.22
CA HIS A 131 2.31 5.39 0.84
C HIS A 131 1.15 5.01 -0.10
N ALA A 132 0.66 3.77 -0.07
CA ALA A 132 -0.46 3.34 -0.92
C ALA A 132 -1.73 4.17 -0.67
N ILE A 133 -2.02 4.54 0.59
CA ILE A 133 -3.14 5.42 0.94
C ILE A 133 -2.92 6.84 0.38
N GLU A 134 -1.71 7.36 0.48
CA GLU A 134 -1.34 8.68 -0.06
C GLU A 134 -1.41 8.71 -1.59
N VAL A 135 -0.96 7.64 -2.26
CA VAL A 135 -1.13 7.47 -3.73
C VAL A 135 -2.60 7.43 -4.11
N ALA A 136 -3.43 6.68 -3.39
CA ALA A 136 -4.86 6.63 -3.64
C ALA A 136 -5.53 8.01 -3.48
N GLN A 137 -5.10 8.81 -2.48
CA GLN A 137 -5.59 10.18 -2.32
C GLN A 137 -5.23 11.07 -3.50
N VAL A 138 -3.97 11.02 -3.98
CA VAL A 138 -3.49 11.80 -5.13
C VAL A 138 -4.21 11.35 -6.41
N ALA A 139 -4.22 10.04 -6.67
CA ALA A 139 -4.87 9.43 -7.85
C ALA A 139 -6.37 9.73 -7.89
N GLY A 140 -7.08 9.54 -6.78
CA GLY A 140 -8.51 9.84 -6.67
C GLY A 140 -8.81 11.34 -6.83
N SER A 141 -7.89 12.24 -6.46
CA SER A 141 -8.04 13.67 -6.72
C SER A 141 -7.91 13.99 -8.21
N ILE A 142 -6.96 13.37 -8.90
CA ILE A 142 -6.81 13.50 -10.35
C ILE A 142 -8.04 12.91 -11.06
N ALA A 143 -8.45 11.68 -10.73
CA ALA A 143 -9.58 11.00 -11.35
C ALA A 143 -10.88 11.80 -11.24
N ARG A 144 -11.19 12.33 -10.05
CA ARG A 144 -12.34 13.24 -9.85
C ARG A 144 -12.23 14.50 -10.68
N GLY A 145 -11.04 15.09 -10.78
CA GLY A 145 -10.80 16.32 -11.52
C GLY A 145 -11.00 16.16 -13.02
N ILE A 146 -10.69 14.99 -13.59
CA ILE A 146 -10.82 14.72 -15.03
C ILE A 146 -12.07 13.92 -15.41
N GLY A 147 -12.84 13.41 -14.46
CA GLY A 147 -14.04 12.60 -14.70
C GLY A 147 -13.71 11.15 -15.09
N ALA A 148 -12.64 10.56 -14.53
CA ALA A 148 -12.31 9.14 -14.64
C ALA A 148 -12.97 8.31 -13.53
N ASN A 149 -12.91 6.97 -13.64
CA ASN A 149 -13.51 6.06 -12.66
C ASN A 149 -12.70 6.02 -11.37
N VAL A 150 -13.23 6.66 -10.33
CA VAL A 150 -12.56 6.76 -9.03
C VAL A 150 -12.41 5.40 -8.36
N ALA A 151 -13.41 4.52 -8.47
CA ALA A 151 -13.36 3.20 -7.82
C ALA A 151 -12.26 2.32 -8.41
N LEU A 152 -12.10 2.31 -9.74
CA LEU A 152 -10.99 1.62 -10.40
C LEU A 152 -9.65 2.25 -10.04
N THR A 153 -9.56 3.58 -10.08
CA THR A 153 -8.34 4.31 -9.71
C THR A 153 -7.89 3.99 -8.29
N ASP A 154 -8.80 4.02 -7.32
CA ASP A 154 -8.51 3.72 -5.92
C ASP A 154 -8.10 2.24 -5.74
N ALA A 155 -8.77 1.30 -6.42
CA ALA A 155 -8.41 -0.12 -6.39
C ALA A 155 -6.98 -0.36 -6.91
N ILE A 156 -6.62 0.22 -8.05
CA ILE A 156 -5.25 0.12 -8.60
C ILE A 156 -4.25 0.75 -7.63
N ALA A 157 -4.52 1.96 -7.13
CA ALA A 157 -3.62 2.71 -6.26
C ALA A 157 -3.36 1.99 -4.93
N LEU A 158 -4.38 1.39 -4.31
CA LEU A 158 -4.21 0.62 -3.07
C LEU A 158 -3.46 -0.70 -3.30
N GLY A 159 -3.63 -1.30 -4.49
CA GLY A 159 -3.02 -2.59 -4.83
C GLY A 159 -1.61 -2.52 -5.40
N HIS A 160 -1.17 -1.36 -5.91
CA HIS A 160 0.01 -1.24 -6.77
C HIS A 160 1.30 -1.80 -6.14
N ASP A 161 1.48 -1.60 -4.84
CA ASP A 161 2.67 -1.99 -4.06
C ASP A 161 2.55 -3.36 -3.36
N CYS A 162 1.41 -4.06 -3.49
CA CYS A 162 1.17 -5.34 -2.79
C CYS A 162 2.16 -6.45 -3.17
N GLY A 163 2.88 -6.30 -4.28
CA GLY A 163 3.88 -7.25 -4.73
C GLY A 163 5.29 -7.06 -4.17
N HIS A 164 5.59 -5.95 -3.53
CA HIS A 164 6.92 -5.76 -2.93
C HIS A 164 7.19 -6.77 -1.81
N GLY A 165 8.44 -7.23 -1.74
CA GLY A 165 8.97 -7.97 -0.62
C GLY A 165 9.44 -7.07 0.53
N PRO A 166 10.01 -7.68 1.60
CA PRO A 166 10.70 -6.94 2.66
C PRO A 166 11.81 -6.06 2.09
N GLY A 167 12.02 -4.88 2.68
CA GLY A 167 13.03 -3.94 2.19
C GLY A 167 12.67 -3.21 0.90
N GLY A 168 11.44 -3.35 0.41
CA GLY A 168 10.97 -2.63 -0.78
C GLY A 168 11.74 -2.97 -2.05
N HIS A 169 12.32 -1.98 -2.74
CA HIS A 169 13.09 -2.22 -3.98
C HIS A 169 14.32 -3.13 -3.80
N ALA A 170 14.91 -3.21 -2.59
CA ALA A 170 15.97 -4.17 -2.32
C ALA A 170 15.51 -5.63 -2.53
N SER A 171 14.21 -5.91 -2.31
CA SER A 171 13.65 -7.23 -2.56
C SER A 171 13.61 -7.62 -4.04
N GLU A 172 13.48 -6.65 -4.95
CA GLU A 172 13.52 -6.94 -6.39
C GLU A 172 14.87 -7.46 -6.80
N GLU A 173 15.95 -6.75 -6.44
CA GLU A 173 17.32 -7.20 -6.67
C GLU A 173 17.63 -8.54 -5.98
N ALA A 174 17.08 -8.73 -4.76
CA ALA A 174 17.30 -9.97 -4.02
C ALA A 174 16.67 -11.19 -4.70
N PHE A 175 15.47 -11.04 -5.28
CA PHE A 175 14.70 -12.15 -5.85
C PHE A 175 14.94 -12.37 -7.35
N ASP A 176 15.40 -11.35 -8.05
CA ASP A 176 15.65 -11.40 -9.50
C ASP A 176 16.53 -12.59 -9.93
N VAL A 177 17.53 -12.90 -9.12
CA VAL A 177 18.48 -13.98 -9.38
C VAL A 177 17.90 -15.40 -9.26
N PHE A 178 16.73 -15.56 -8.66
CA PHE A 178 16.09 -16.85 -8.41
C PHE A 178 15.00 -17.22 -9.42
N LEU A 179 14.52 -16.26 -10.18
CA LEU A 179 13.42 -16.44 -11.12
C LEU A 179 13.90 -16.21 -12.55
N PRO A 180 13.63 -17.15 -13.49
CA PRO A 180 14.05 -16.99 -14.88
C PRO A 180 13.49 -15.75 -15.58
N GLU A 181 12.29 -15.32 -15.19
CA GLU A 181 11.64 -14.11 -15.69
C GLU A 181 12.03 -12.84 -14.97
N GLY A 182 12.86 -12.93 -13.93
CA GLY A 182 13.15 -11.84 -13.00
C GLY A 182 12.03 -11.58 -11.99
N PHE A 183 12.24 -10.60 -11.11
CA PHE A 183 11.24 -10.18 -10.12
C PHE A 183 10.93 -8.69 -10.24
N ASP A 184 9.67 -8.37 -10.54
CA ASP A 184 9.12 -7.01 -10.58
C ASP A 184 7.86 -6.98 -9.73
N HIS A 185 7.79 -6.05 -8.76
CA HIS A 185 6.70 -5.97 -7.79
C HIS A 185 5.33 -5.76 -8.44
N GLY A 186 5.24 -4.99 -9.53
CA GLY A 186 3.96 -4.73 -10.21
C GLY A 186 3.34 -6.02 -10.77
N PRO A 187 3.98 -6.73 -11.71
CA PRO A 187 3.54 -8.04 -12.18
C PRO A 187 3.38 -9.08 -11.07
N TRP A 188 4.27 -9.11 -10.08
CA TRP A 188 4.19 -10.03 -8.95
C TRP A 188 2.97 -9.74 -8.07
N GLY A 189 2.68 -8.46 -7.83
CA GLY A 189 1.48 -8.00 -7.12
C GLY A 189 0.20 -8.54 -7.76
N ALA A 190 0.06 -8.31 -9.07
CA ALA A 190 -1.12 -8.70 -9.82
C ALA A 190 -1.28 -10.23 -9.94
N ARG A 191 -0.18 -10.97 -10.21
CA ARG A 191 -0.22 -12.39 -10.57
C ARG A 191 -0.04 -13.35 -9.41
N VAL A 192 0.57 -12.90 -8.31
CA VAL A 192 0.91 -13.74 -7.15
C VAL A 192 0.26 -13.20 -5.88
N ALA A 193 0.63 -12.01 -5.44
CA ALA A 193 0.21 -11.49 -4.13
C ALA A 193 -1.31 -11.27 -4.02
N LEU A 194 -1.98 -10.88 -5.11
CA LEU A 194 -3.42 -10.60 -5.17
C LEU A 194 -4.21 -11.62 -6.01
N ALA A 195 -3.56 -12.66 -6.58
CA ALA A 195 -4.20 -13.65 -7.46
C ALA A 195 -5.44 -14.32 -6.84
N GLY A 196 -5.41 -14.58 -5.53
CA GLY A 196 -6.51 -15.19 -4.80
C GLY A 196 -7.79 -14.35 -4.75
N LEU A 197 -7.70 -13.04 -4.95
CA LEU A 197 -8.80 -12.10 -4.81
C LEU A 197 -9.76 -12.07 -6.00
N ASN A 198 -9.39 -12.65 -7.14
CA ASN A 198 -10.19 -12.66 -8.36
C ASN A 198 -10.62 -11.23 -8.78
N LEU A 199 -9.66 -10.32 -8.89
CA LEU A 199 -9.87 -8.93 -9.28
C LEU A 199 -10.20 -8.82 -10.77
N CYS A 200 -10.78 -7.70 -11.19
CA CYS A 200 -11.02 -7.39 -12.61
C CYS A 200 -9.70 -7.28 -13.39
N ALA A 201 -9.76 -7.61 -14.67
CA ALA A 201 -8.60 -7.54 -15.56
C ALA A 201 -7.99 -6.14 -15.61
N GLU A 202 -8.82 -5.10 -15.63
CA GLU A 202 -8.42 -3.68 -15.63
C GLU A 202 -7.67 -3.31 -14.34
N THR A 203 -8.15 -3.78 -13.19
CA THR A 203 -7.49 -3.57 -11.90
C THR A 203 -6.11 -4.24 -11.87
N LEU A 204 -6.05 -5.50 -12.32
CA LEU A 204 -4.78 -6.26 -12.38
C LEU A 204 -3.79 -5.68 -13.38
N ASP A 205 -4.27 -5.20 -14.54
CA ASP A 205 -3.42 -4.55 -15.55
C ASP A 205 -2.84 -3.25 -15.00
N GLY A 206 -3.66 -2.41 -14.38
CA GLY A 206 -3.20 -1.18 -13.74
C GLY A 206 -2.16 -1.42 -12.65
N ILE A 207 -2.38 -2.43 -11.79
CA ILE A 207 -1.40 -2.84 -10.75
C ILE A 207 -0.10 -3.33 -11.40
N ALA A 208 -0.19 -4.20 -12.40
CA ALA A 208 0.99 -4.77 -13.06
C ALA A 208 1.84 -3.74 -13.81
N ARG A 209 1.24 -2.63 -14.25
CA ARG A 209 1.87 -1.67 -15.17
C ARG A 209 1.95 -0.24 -14.65
N HIS A 210 1.76 -0.03 -13.34
CA HIS A 210 1.82 1.32 -12.77
C HIS A 210 3.21 1.96 -12.86
N SER A 211 4.28 1.16 -12.88
CA SER A 211 5.65 1.66 -12.95
C SER A 211 5.98 2.23 -14.34
N TRP A 212 6.72 3.34 -14.38
CA TRP A 212 7.13 3.96 -15.65
C TRP A 212 8.17 3.14 -16.44
N SER A 213 8.76 2.11 -15.83
CA SER A 213 9.62 1.13 -16.49
C SER A 213 8.82 0.01 -17.19
N SER A 214 7.55 -0.14 -16.84
CA SER A 214 6.64 -1.13 -17.43
C SER A 214 6.03 -0.60 -18.74
N PRO A 215 5.47 -1.48 -19.60
CA PRO A 215 4.58 -1.05 -20.67
C PRO A 215 3.40 -0.25 -20.12
N ALA A 216 2.86 0.69 -20.92
CA ALA A 216 1.71 1.48 -20.50
C ALA A 216 0.52 0.62 -20.09
N PRO A 217 -0.20 0.97 -19.02
CA PRO A 217 -1.45 0.31 -18.66
C PRO A 217 -2.51 0.54 -19.76
N SER A 218 -3.51 -0.33 -19.78
CA SER A 218 -4.56 -0.32 -20.81
C SER A 218 -5.69 0.67 -20.52
N THR A 219 -5.71 1.29 -19.34
CA THR A 219 -6.78 2.19 -18.90
C THR A 219 -6.24 3.57 -18.53
N VAL A 220 -7.08 4.60 -18.69
CA VAL A 220 -6.83 5.96 -18.21
C VAL A 220 -6.54 5.99 -16.71
N GLU A 221 -7.26 5.19 -15.96
CA GLU A 221 -7.12 5.07 -14.50
C GLU A 221 -5.74 4.49 -14.10
N GLY A 222 -5.23 3.53 -14.87
CA GLY A 222 -3.87 3.01 -14.68
C GLY A 222 -2.80 4.08 -14.94
N GLU A 223 -2.93 4.89 -15.99
CA GLU A 223 -2.02 6.01 -16.25
C GLU A 223 -2.09 7.09 -15.16
N ILE A 224 -3.29 7.36 -14.62
CA ILE A 224 -3.45 8.27 -13.48
C ILE A 224 -2.66 7.75 -12.27
N VAL A 225 -2.74 6.46 -11.96
CA VAL A 225 -2.01 5.88 -10.83
C VAL A 225 -0.50 5.94 -11.07
N SER A 226 -0.02 5.72 -12.30
CA SER A 226 1.40 5.88 -12.64
C SER A 226 1.92 7.30 -12.36
N TRP A 227 1.13 8.33 -12.63
CA TRP A 227 1.45 9.71 -12.27
C TRP A 227 1.38 9.94 -10.75
N ALA A 228 0.32 9.42 -10.12
CA ALA A 228 0.05 9.63 -8.70
C ALA A 228 1.13 9.03 -7.80
N ASP A 229 1.59 7.82 -8.12
CA ASP A 229 2.69 7.17 -7.42
C ASP A 229 3.95 8.02 -7.48
N ARG A 230 4.36 8.46 -8.69
CA ARG A 230 5.54 9.31 -8.87
C ARG A 230 5.43 10.65 -8.14
N ILE A 231 4.27 11.28 -8.18
CA ILE A 231 4.01 12.54 -7.46
C ILE A 231 4.13 12.31 -5.95
N ALA A 232 3.47 11.25 -5.46
CA ALA A 232 3.40 10.95 -4.04
C ALA A 232 4.80 10.67 -3.47
N TYR A 233 5.54 9.68 -4.02
CA TYR A 233 6.85 9.36 -3.45
C TYR A 233 7.84 10.51 -3.56
N CYS A 234 7.88 11.26 -4.68
CA CYS A 234 8.81 12.38 -4.80
C CYS A 234 8.56 13.47 -3.74
N ALA A 235 7.30 13.82 -3.49
CA ALA A 235 6.96 14.88 -2.56
C ALA A 235 7.07 14.42 -1.09
N HIS A 236 6.62 13.20 -0.79
CA HIS A 236 6.63 12.67 0.57
C HIS A 236 8.02 12.30 1.05
N ASP A 237 8.87 11.72 0.20
CA ASP A 237 10.23 11.33 0.57
C ASP A 237 11.10 12.57 0.83
N LEU A 238 10.87 13.68 0.07
CA LEU A 238 11.49 14.96 0.40
C LEU A 238 11.04 15.48 1.77
N GLU A 239 9.73 15.41 2.06
CA GLU A 239 9.21 15.85 3.37
C GLU A 239 9.83 15.04 4.52
N ASP A 240 9.91 13.73 4.38
CA ASP A 240 10.51 12.86 5.39
C ASP A 240 12.01 13.14 5.57
N ALA A 241 12.73 13.36 4.47
CA ALA A 241 14.16 13.72 4.51
C ALA A 241 14.42 15.06 5.17
N LEU A 242 13.58 16.07 4.90
CA LEU A 242 13.65 17.39 5.58
C LEU A 242 13.37 17.25 7.08
N ARG A 243 12.35 16.48 7.47
CA ARG A 243 12.01 16.24 8.88
C ARG A 243 13.08 15.47 9.64
N ALA A 244 13.73 14.53 8.96
CA ALA A 244 14.83 13.74 9.52
C ALA A 244 16.18 14.49 9.53
N GLY A 245 16.25 15.71 9.00
CA GLY A 245 17.50 16.46 8.87
C GLY A 245 18.51 15.83 7.91
N ILE A 246 18.05 14.99 6.99
CA ILE A 246 18.86 14.38 5.93
C ILE A 246 19.16 15.39 4.82
N VAL A 247 18.22 16.30 4.58
CA VAL A 247 18.28 17.37 3.58
C VAL A 247 17.95 18.69 4.26
N ASP A 248 18.71 19.74 3.98
CA ASP A 248 18.38 21.09 4.40
C ASP A 248 17.44 21.76 3.38
N PRO A 249 16.45 22.57 3.82
CA PRO A 249 15.55 23.27 2.92
C PRO A 249 16.26 24.14 1.86
N GLY A 250 17.45 24.66 2.20
CA GLY A 250 18.27 25.49 1.29
C GLY A 250 18.94 24.71 0.15
N ASP A 251 19.04 23.37 0.27
CA ASP A 251 19.66 22.52 -0.73
C ASP A 251 18.66 22.10 -1.84
N VAL A 252 17.35 22.28 -1.60
CA VAL A 252 16.33 21.95 -2.57
C VAL A 252 16.46 22.83 -3.82
N PRO A 253 16.56 22.24 -5.03
CA PRO A 253 16.80 23.01 -6.25
C PRO A 253 15.79 24.14 -6.46
N GLY A 254 16.26 25.36 -6.74
CA GLY A 254 15.40 26.54 -6.92
C GLY A 254 14.28 26.33 -7.95
N ARG A 255 14.55 25.58 -9.03
CA ARG A 255 13.52 25.23 -10.01
C ARG A 255 12.35 24.46 -9.41
N VAL A 256 12.58 23.60 -8.42
CA VAL A 256 11.53 22.87 -7.70
C VAL A 256 10.69 23.86 -6.90
N VAL A 257 11.37 24.70 -6.08
CA VAL A 257 10.72 25.70 -5.23
C VAL A 257 9.89 26.69 -6.06
N ASP A 258 10.45 27.19 -7.17
CA ASP A 258 9.82 28.21 -8.03
C ASP A 258 8.60 27.70 -8.81
N VAL A 259 8.50 26.38 -9.07
CA VAL A 259 7.47 25.80 -9.93
C VAL A 259 6.40 25.09 -9.14
N ILE A 260 6.79 24.30 -8.12
CA ILE A 260 5.85 23.45 -7.37
C ILE A 260 5.82 23.79 -5.87
N GLY A 261 6.67 24.72 -5.39
CA GLY A 261 6.77 25.08 -3.98
C GLY A 261 7.67 24.15 -3.18
N LEU A 262 7.90 24.52 -1.90
CA LEU A 262 8.67 23.69 -0.96
C LEU A 262 7.75 22.89 0.00
N PRO A 263 6.69 23.50 0.59
CA PRO A 263 5.80 22.76 1.48
C PRO A 263 5.07 21.62 0.73
N LEU A 264 4.99 20.44 1.33
CA LEU A 264 4.32 19.25 0.76
C LEU A 264 2.95 19.59 0.15
N ARG A 265 2.11 20.34 0.86
CA ARG A 265 0.78 20.72 0.39
C ARG A 265 0.81 21.51 -0.92
N GLU A 266 1.79 22.37 -1.09
CA GLU A 266 1.97 23.18 -2.31
C GLU A 266 2.42 22.30 -3.45
N GLN A 267 3.40 21.43 -3.22
CA GLN A 267 3.89 20.46 -4.21
C GLN A 267 2.77 19.56 -4.72
N LEU A 268 2.03 18.92 -3.83
CA LEU A 268 0.92 18.05 -4.22
C LEU A 268 -0.17 18.82 -4.98
N SER A 269 -0.54 20.02 -4.51
CA SER A 269 -1.56 20.84 -5.18
C SER A 269 -1.13 21.27 -6.58
N ALA A 270 0.13 21.68 -6.74
CA ALA A 270 0.67 22.11 -8.05
C ALA A 270 0.74 20.93 -9.03
N LEU A 271 1.26 19.77 -8.58
CA LEU A 271 1.43 18.59 -9.41
C LEU A 271 0.09 17.96 -9.82
N ILE A 272 -0.86 17.80 -8.90
CA ILE A 272 -2.21 17.30 -9.19
C ILE A 272 -2.90 18.22 -10.19
N ARG A 273 -2.88 19.53 -9.96
CA ARG A 273 -3.49 20.51 -10.88
C ARG A 273 -2.87 20.45 -12.26
N ALA A 274 -1.56 20.32 -12.38
CA ALA A 274 -0.87 20.25 -13.67
C ALA A 274 -1.30 19.02 -14.48
N VAL A 275 -1.51 17.85 -13.83
CA VAL A 275 -2.05 16.67 -14.50
C VAL A 275 -3.50 16.90 -14.92
N VAL A 276 -4.35 17.41 -14.03
CA VAL A 276 -5.77 17.65 -14.31
C VAL A 276 -5.94 18.65 -15.47
N ASP A 277 -5.29 19.81 -15.40
CA ASP A 277 -5.43 20.87 -16.39
C ASP A 277 -4.90 20.41 -17.77
N THR A 278 -3.77 19.71 -17.79
CA THR A 278 -3.19 19.20 -19.04
C THR A 278 -4.08 18.14 -19.66
N THR A 279 -4.56 17.18 -18.87
CA THR A 279 -5.45 16.13 -19.34
C THR A 279 -6.77 16.70 -19.86
N CYS A 280 -7.38 17.63 -19.11
CA CYS A 280 -8.62 18.28 -19.56
C CYS A 280 -8.48 19.06 -20.85
N ARG A 281 -7.32 19.66 -21.09
CA ARG A 281 -7.04 20.46 -22.30
C ARG A 281 -6.68 19.60 -23.51
N THR A 282 -5.99 18.48 -23.31
CA THR A 282 -5.38 17.69 -24.40
C THR A 282 -6.10 16.38 -24.68
N GLY A 283 -6.86 15.84 -23.72
CA GLY A 283 -7.43 14.49 -23.77
C GLY A 283 -6.40 13.38 -23.51
N VAL A 284 -5.15 13.74 -23.14
CA VAL A 284 -4.07 12.79 -22.84
C VAL A 284 -3.69 12.92 -21.37
N VAL A 285 -3.64 11.81 -20.63
CA VAL A 285 -3.20 11.82 -19.24
C VAL A 285 -1.74 12.24 -19.19
N GLY A 286 -1.48 13.43 -18.68
CA GLY A 286 -0.14 13.99 -18.72
C GLY A 286 0.00 15.28 -17.93
N MET A 287 1.22 15.80 -17.91
CA MET A 287 1.60 17.03 -17.22
C MET A 287 2.28 17.98 -18.19
N ASP A 288 2.10 19.28 -18.02
CA ASP A 288 2.83 20.25 -18.85
C ASP A 288 4.36 20.16 -18.64
N ALA A 289 5.11 20.51 -19.70
CA ALA A 289 6.57 20.34 -19.71
C ALA A 289 7.33 21.11 -18.63
N ARG A 290 6.80 22.27 -18.18
CA ARG A 290 7.42 23.09 -17.13
C ARG A 290 7.35 22.38 -15.78
N THR A 291 6.15 21.93 -15.42
CA THR A 291 5.88 21.23 -14.15
C THR A 291 6.50 19.84 -14.14
N ALA A 292 6.38 19.08 -15.24
CA ALA A 292 7.05 17.79 -15.39
C ALA A 292 8.58 17.90 -15.26
N GLY A 293 9.17 18.98 -15.80
CA GLY A 293 10.60 19.26 -15.63
C GLY A 293 11.00 19.56 -14.19
N ALA A 294 10.13 20.22 -13.40
CA ALA A 294 10.39 20.43 -11.98
C ALA A 294 10.31 19.12 -11.18
N LEU A 295 9.30 18.29 -11.46
CA LEU A 295 9.17 16.95 -10.87
C LEU A 295 10.37 16.05 -11.20
N ALA A 296 10.87 16.11 -12.44
CA ALA A 296 12.07 15.35 -12.84
C ALA A 296 13.33 15.82 -12.08
N VAL A 297 13.47 17.13 -11.82
CA VAL A 297 14.56 17.67 -11.01
C VAL A 297 14.42 17.24 -9.56
N LEU A 298 13.21 17.30 -8.98
CA LEU A 298 12.94 16.82 -7.63
C LEU A 298 13.29 15.33 -7.49
N ARG A 299 12.84 14.49 -8.43
CA ARG A 299 13.14 13.05 -8.41
C ARG A 299 14.64 12.78 -8.44
N ARG A 300 15.37 13.48 -9.30
CA ARG A 300 16.83 13.34 -9.38
C ARG A 300 17.49 13.75 -8.05
N PHE A 301 17.06 14.88 -7.48
CA PHE A 301 17.54 15.35 -6.20
C PHE A 301 17.31 14.32 -5.08
N ASN A 302 16.10 13.75 -4.98
CA ASN A 302 15.81 12.69 -4.01
C ASN A 302 16.69 11.46 -4.25
N TYR A 303 16.92 11.11 -5.51
CA TYR A 303 17.77 9.97 -5.85
C TYR A 303 19.19 10.18 -5.31
N GLU A 304 19.78 11.35 -5.58
CA GLU A 304 21.14 11.69 -5.18
C GLU A 304 21.29 11.94 -3.67
N GLN A 305 20.31 12.58 -3.03
CA GLN A 305 20.44 13.02 -1.64
C GLN A 305 19.79 12.08 -0.62
N ILE A 306 18.90 11.21 -1.03
CA ILE A 306 18.15 10.32 -0.13
C ILE A 306 18.48 8.86 -0.39
N TYR A 307 18.23 8.35 -1.63
CA TYR A 307 18.26 6.91 -1.90
C TYR A 307 19.67 6.34 -2.06
N THR A 308 20.61 7.10 -2.65
CA THR A 308 21.97 6.63 -2.92
C THR A 308 22.99 7.07 -1.87
N ARG A 309 22.55 7.47 -0.69
CA ARG A 309 23.44 7.72 0.45
C ARG A 309 24.16 6.44 0.86
N PRO A 310 25.43 6.54 1.33
CA PRO A 310 26.18 5.37 1.77
C PRO A 310 25.45 4.50 2.79
N GLU A 311 24.77 5.14 3.76
CA GLU A 311 24.00 4.43 4.79
C GLU A 311 22.79 3.71 4.22
N SER A 312 22.06 4.32 3.28
CA SER A 312 20.91 3.71 2.61
C SER A 312 21.35 2.52 1.77
N LEU A 313 22.46 2.65 1.03
CA LEU A 313 23.04 1.56 0.23
C LEU A 313 23.52 0.40 1.11
N ALA A 314 24.17 0.70 2.25
CA ALA A 314 24.62 -0.34 3.18
C ALA A 314 23.43 -1.14 3.75
N GLN A 315 22.35 -0.47 4.12
CA GLN A 315 21.12 -1.12 4.59
C GLN A 315 20.48 -1.98 3.50
N SER A 316 20.43 -1.47 2.26
CA SER A 316 19.90 -2.19 1.09
C SER A 316 20.70 -3.46 0.82
N HIS A 317 22.02 -3.40 0.81
CA HIS A 317 22.89 -4.57 0.62
C HIS A 317 22.68 -5.63 1.70
N THR A 318 22.58 -5.23 2.97
CA THR A 318 22.30 -6.17 4.06
C THR A 318 20.92 -6.82 3.88
N MET A 319 19.90 -6.06 3.48
CA MET A 319 18.57 -6.61 3.21
C MET A 319 18.62 -7.63 2.07
N ILE A 320 19.30 -7.32 0.96
CA ILE A 320 19.49 -8.24 -0.18
C ILE A 320 20.12 -9.55 0.31
N GLU A 321 21.21 -9.47 1.07
CA GLU A 321 21.91 -10.64 1.60
C GLU A 321 20.98 -11.51 2.47
N VAL A 322 20.23 -10.88 3.39
CA VAL A 322 19.28 -11.59 4.26
C VAL A 322 18.20 -12.31 3.44
N LEU A 323 17.60 -11.61 2.47
CA LEU A 323 16.52 -12.18 1.66
C LEU A 323 17.01 -13.33 0.78
N GLN A 324 18.18 -13.21 0.17
CA GLN A 324 18.78 -14.29 -0.63
C GLN A 324 19.09 -15.52 0.21
N GLN A 325 19.60 -15.34 1.42
CA GLN A 325 19.85 -16.43 2.35
C GLN A 325 18.55 -17.10 2.81
N LEU A 326 17.49 -16.32 3.08
CA LEU A 326 16.18 -16.87 3.44
C LEU A 326 15.55 -17.67 2.30
N VAL A 327 15.61 -17.18 1.06
CA VAL A 327 15.13 -17.95 -0.10
C VAL A 327 15.92 -19.25 -0.25
N SER A 328 17.25 -19.19 -0.13
CA SER A 328 18.12 -20.38 -0.19
C SER A 328 17.77 -21.36 0.93
N TYR A 329 17.53 -20.88 2.15
CA TYR A 329 17.13 -21.72 3.28
C TYR A 329 15.83 -22.47 2.97
N TYR A 330 14.76 -21.78 2.61
CA TYR A 330 13.46 -22.43 2.35
C TYR A 330 13.46 -23.30 1.09
N PHE A 331 14.32 -23.01 0.11
CA PHE A 331 14.51 -23.89 -1.03
C PHE A 331 15.12 -25.25 -0.61
N HIS A 332 16.07 -25.26 0.33
CA HIS A 332 16.70 -26.49 0.83
C HIS A 332 15.91 -27.17 1.97
N HIS A 333 14.98 -26.43 2.61
CA HIS A 333 14.16 -26.92 3.70
C HIS A 333 12.65 -26.68 3.39
N PRO A 334 12.11 -27.30 2.33
CA PRO A 334 10.73 -27.05 1.90
C PRO A 334 9.68 -27.50 2.91
N ASP A 335 10.01 -28.40 3.83
CA ASP A 335 9.13 -28.86 4.90
C ASP A 335 8.94 -27.78 6.01
N ASP A 336 9.79 -26.75 6.06
CA ASP A 336 9.64 -25.60 6.95
C ASP A 336 8.71 -24.51 6.37
N LEU A 337 8.30 -24.64 5.09
CA LEU A 337 7.29 -23.79 4.51
C LEU A 337 5.90 -24.13 5.04
N PRO A 338 5.03 -23.15 5.31
CA PRO A 338 3.60 -23.41 5.54
C PRO A 338 3.00 -24.19 4.36
N ALA A 339 2.11 -25.14 4.64
CA ALA A 339 1.57 -26.06 3.63
C ALA A 339 0.91 -25.34 2.43
N GLU A 340 0.29 -24.17 2.68
CA GLU A 340 -0.32 -23.34 1.65
C GLU A 340 0.68 -22.65 0.71
N HIS A 341 1.96 -22.63 1.06
CA HIS A 341 3.05 -22.05 0.27
C HIS A 341 3.96 -23.11 -0.36
N CYS A 342 3.75 -24.40 -0.08
CA CYS A 342 4.60 -25.48 -0.53
C CYS A 342 4.07 -26.08 -1.83
N ASP A 343 4.54 -25.59 -2.98
CA ASP A 343 4.40 -26.26 -4.27
C ASP A 343 5.66 -27.09 -4.54
N ARG A 344 5.51 -28.43 -4.55
CA ARG A 344 6.64 -29.35 -4.77
C ARG A 344 7.11 -29.42 -6.22
N ASP A 345 6.32 -28.93 -7.15
CA ASP A 345 6.66 -28.89 -8.58
C ASP A 345 7.52 -27.63 -8.89
N ASP A 346 7.41 -26.57 -8.08
CA ASP A 346 8.23 -25.36 -8.19
C ASP A 346 8.72 -24.88 -6.80
N PRO A 347 9.68 -25.58 -6.18
CA PRO A 347 10.13 -25.26 -4.83
C PRO A 347 10.87 -23.92 -4.74
N MET A 348 11.53 -23.45 -5.83
CA MET A 348 12.19 -22.15 -5.84
C MET A 348 11.15 -21.02 -5.80
N ARG A 349 10.11 -21.09 -6.64
CA ARG A 349 9.02 -20.12 -6.63
C ARG A 349 8.26 -20.13 -5.29
N SER A 350 8.08 -21.30 -4.68
CA SER A 350 7.51 -21.44 -3.33
C SER A 350 8.31 -20.66 -2.29
N ALA A 351 9.63 -20.84 -2.27
CA ALA A 351 10.54 -20.13 -1.37
C ALA A 351 10.48 -18.61 -1.58
N VAL A 352 10.60 -18.16 -2.85
CA VAL A 352 10.49 -16.74 -3.20
C VAL A 352 9.13 -16.19 -2.79
N THR A 353 8.03 -16.89 -3.10
CA THR A 353 6.66 -16.44 -2.76
C THR A 353 6.49 -16.25 -1.26
N TYR A 354 6.99 -17.18 -0.46
CA TYR A 354 6.90 -17.10 0.98
C TYR A 354 7.72 -15.94 1.55
N VAL A 355 8.99 -15.81 1.13
CA VAL A 355 9.88 -14.73 1.60
C VAL A 355 9.38 -13.36 1.12
N ALA A 356 8.92 -13.23 -0.13
CA ALA A 356 8.33 -12.00 -0.64
C ALA A 356 7.05 -11.59 0.12
N GLY A 357 6.32 -12.55 0.68
CA GLY A 357 5.16 -12.32 1.53
C GLY A 357 5.48 -11.80 2.94
N MET A 358 6.73 -11.85 3.39
CA MET A 358 7.12 -11.42 4.75
C MET A 358 7.04 -9.89 4.91
N THR A 359 6.98 -9.45 6.16
CA THR A 359 7.30 -8.07 6.56
C THR A 359 8.78 -7.98 6.89
N ASP A 360 9.35 -6.78 6.93
CA ASP A 360 10.76 -6.56 7.27
C ASP A 360 11.11 -7.21 8.62
N ARG A 361 10.27 -6.97 9.64
CA ARG A 361 10.44 -7.55 10.97
C ARG A 361 10.47 -9.08 10.94
N PHE A 362 9.50 -9.68 10.26
CA PHE A 362 9.42 -11.13 10.19
C PHE A 362 10.61 -11.75 9.44
N ALA A 363 11.09 -11.09 8.38
CA ALA A 363 12.30 -11.52 7.67
C ALA A 363 13.54 -11.46 8.57
N PHE A 364 13.68 -10.41 9.38
CA PHE A 364 14.80 -10.30 10.33
C PHE A 364 14.68 -11.31 11.48
N ASP A 365 13.49 -11.51 12.04
CA ASP A 365 13.27 -12.55 13.06
C ASP A 365 13.65 -13.94 12.50
N CYS A 366 13.30 -14.26 11.26
CA CYS A 366 13.72 -15.49 10.59
C CYS A 366 15.25 -15.54 10.38
N ALA A 367 15.89 -14.43 9.99
CA ALA A 367 17.33 -14.37 9.81
C ALA A 367 18.08 -14.63 11.12
N GLU A 368 17.63 -14.07 12.21
CA GLU A 368 18.21 -14.32 13.55
C GLU A 368 18.05 -15.78 13.97
N HIS A 369 16.85 -16.34 13.84
CA HIS A 369 16.54 -17.67 14.38
C HIS A 369 16.99 -18.82 13.48
N LEU A 370 16.88 -18.69 12.16
CA LEU A 370 17.18 -19.76 11.20
C LEU A 370 18.60 -19.70 10.65
N LEU A 371 19.12 -18.48 10.46
CA LEU A 371 20.40 -18.25 9.80
C LEU A 371 21.50 -17.82 10.79
N GLY A 372 21.17 -17.55 12.06
CA GLY A 372 22.11 -17.14 13.09
C GLY A 372 22.69 -15.73 12.90
N TRP A 373 21.97 -14.84 12.23
CA TRP A 373 22.37 -13.44 12.12
C TRP A 373 22.41 -12.75 13.47
N GLU A 374 23.47 -12.02 13.73
CA GLU A 374 23.55 -11.19 14.92
C GLU A 374 22.61 -9.98 14.79
N PRO A 375 21.72 -9.70 15.76
CA PRO A 375 20.77 -8.58 15.71
C PRO A 375 21.42 -7.21 15.43
N ALA A 376 22.66 -7.01 15.88
CA ALA A 376 23.42 -5.78 15.67
C ALA A 376 23.84 -5.54 14.20
N ARG A 377 23.83 -6.58 13.37
CA ARG A 377 24.17 -6.49 11.95
C ARG A 377 22.95 -6.19 11.07
N LEU A 378 21.74 -6.37 11.59
CA LEU A 378 20.50 -6.14 10.85
C LEU A 378 20.14 -4.64 10.84
N PRO A 379 19.62 -4.10 9.73
CA PRO A 379 19.14 -2.72 9.66
C PRO A 379 18.05 -2.47 10.70
N ARG A 380 18.14 -1.37 11.43
CA ARG A 380 17.17 -0.99 12.48
C ARG A 380 16.72 0.45 12.32
N GLY A 381 16.26 0.81 11.15
CA GLY A 381 15.79 2.17 10.91
C GLY A 381 16.91 3.21 10.95
N ILE A 382 16.54 4.46 10.72
CA ILE A 382 17.40 5.60 11.05
C ILE A 382 17.09 5.92 12.51
N GLY A 383 17.93 5.42 13.44
CA GLY A 383 17.83 5.82 14.84
C GLY A 383 18.01 7.33 14.96
N HIS A 384 17.22 7.98 15.80
CA HIS A 384 17.62 9.28 16.34
C HIS A 384 18.97 9.01 16.98
N GLY A 385 20.00 9.68 16.50
CA GLY A 385 21.37 9.49 16.95
C GLY A 385 21.42 9.51 18.47
N ALA A 386 22.07 8.50 19.02
CA ALA A 386 22.39 8.41 20.43
C ALA A 386 23.35 9.53 20.81
#